data_f4e74fe8ac8f7ad8369011380f836605
#
_entry.id   f4e74fe8ac8f7ad8369011380f836605
#
_cell.length_a   1.000
_cell.length_b   1.000
_cell.length_c   1.000
_cell.angle_alpha   90.00
_cell.angle_beta   90.00
_cell.angle_gamma   90.00
#
_symmetry.space_group_name_H-M   'P 1'
#
loop_
_entity.id
_entity.type
_entity.pdbx_description
1 polymer ?
#
loop_
_entity_poly.entity_id
_entity_poly.type
_entity_poly.pdbx_seq_one_letter_code
_entity_poly.pdbx_strand_id
1 'polypeptide(L)'
;MRHAAMRRFEASAGREMGETPPFKRVGMQMVLFALEQPGLYQLLFLRENRGAVRFDDVLSELGETAEVCIQAICRDYGLSREKARGVFENVWIYTFGVGTLCARGMCRFSQEEVEKMLSTAFRAMLLLAHADDAAEDASPELIP
;
A
#
# COMPACT_ATOMS: atom_id res chain seq x y z
N MET A 1 20.05 11.04 4.51
CA MET A 1 19.06 10.56 5.51
C MET A 1 17.87 9.84 4.87
N ARG A 2 17.25 10.42 3.86
CA ARG A 2 16.09 9.82 3.22
C ARG A 2 16.39 8.48 2.55
N HIS A 3 17.52 8.37 1.83
CA HIS A 3 17.91 7.10 1.20
C HIS A 3 18.19 6.00 2.20
N ALA A 4 18.80 6.33 3.33
CA ALA A 4 19.07 5.33 4.38
C ALA A 4 17.77 4.85 5.03
N ALA A 5 16.83 5.78 5.28
CA ALA A 5 15.53 5.44 5.85
C ALA A 5 14.71 4.55 4.89
N MET A 6 14.73 4.87 3.58
CA MET A 6 14.04 4.07 2.58
C MET A 6 14.65 2.67 2.49
N ARG A 7 15.98 2.54 2.51
CA ARG A 7 16.63 1.23 2.49
C ARG A 7 16.31 0.41 3.72
N ARG A 8 16.19 1.04 4.88
CA ARG A 8 15.79 0.35 6.12
C ARG A 8 14.37 -0.17 6.02
N PHE A 9 13.48 0.61 5.45
CA PHE A 9 12.10 0.18 5.21
C PHE A 9 12.04 -0.98 4.23
N GLU A 10 12.73 -0.89 3.10
CA GLU A 10 12.77 -1.94 2.09
C GLU A 10 13.37 -3.24 2.64
N ALA A 11 14.44 -3.13 3.42
CA ALA A 11 15.06 -4.29 4.05
C ALA A 11 14.12 -4.93 5.07
N SER A 12 13.38 -4.12 5.84
CA SER A 12 12.40 -4.61 6.80
C SER A 12 11.26 -5.35 6.08
N ALA A 13 10.73 -4.76 5.01
CA ALA A 13 9.67 -5.37 4.22
C ALA A 13 10.12 -6.68 3.56
N GLY A 14 11.39 -6.76 3.12
CA GLY A 14 11.94 -7.94 2.48
C GLY A 14 12.26 -9.09 3.41
N ARG A 15 12.47 -8.82 4.70
CA ARG A 15 12.87 -9.85 5.67
C ARG A 15 11.80 -10.88 5.98
N GLU A 16 10.55 -10.53 5.80
CA GLU A 16 9.44 -11.43 6.09
C GLU A 16 8.95 -12.16 4.84
N MET A 17 9.87 -12.80 4.15
CA MET A 17 9.60 -13.59 2.96
C MET A 17 8.92 -14.91 3.34
N GLY A 18 7.61 -14.86 3.62
CA GLY A 18 6.81 -16.03 3.90
C GLY A 18 5.69 -16.19 2.88
N GLU A 19 4.66 -16.95 3.25
CA GLU A 19 3.49 -17.18 2.42
C GLU A 19 2.58 -15.96 2.30
N THR A 20 2.83 -14.91 3.08
CA THR A 20 2.04 -13.69 3.06
C THR A 20 2.23 -12.95 1.74
N PRO A 21 1.15 -12.48 1.09
CA PRO A 21 1.27 -11.72 -0.14
C PRO A 21 2.18 -10.49 0.02
N PRO A 22 3.01 -10.17 -1.00
CA PRO A 22 3.97 -9.08 -0.89
C PRO A 22 3.37 -7.73 -0.48
N PHE A 23 2.22 -7.36 -1.04
CA PHE A 23 1.59 -6.08 -0.72
C PHE A 23 1.17 -6.00 0.76
N LYS A 24 0.70 -7.13 1.32
CA LYS A 24 0.28 -7.19 2.73
C LYS A 24 1.50 -7.05 3.65
N ARG A 25 2.61 -7.71 3.31
CA ARG A 25 3.86 -7.59 4.07
C ARG A 25 4.35 -6.14 4.08
N VAL A 26 4.37 -5.51 2.92
CA VAL A 26 4.81 -4.12 2.81
C VAL A 26 3.93 -3.21 3.64
N GLY A 27 2.61 -3.37 3.55
CA GLY A 27 1.66 -2.58 4.33
C GLY A 27 1.84 -2.76 5.83
N MET A 28 1.97 -4.01 6.30
CA MET A 28 2.18 -4.29 7.71
C MET A 28 3.51 -3.72 8.20
N GLN A 29 4.58 -3.89 7.43
CA GLN A 29 5.89 -3.35 7.79
C GLN A 29 5.88 -1.83 7.83
N MET A 30 5.15 -1.19 6.94
CA MET A 30 5.00 0.26 6.95
C MET A 30 4.37 0.75 8.25
N VAL A 31 3.29 0.10 8.70
CA VAL A 31 2.62 0.48 9.95
C VAL A 31 3.51 0.18 11.16
N LEU A 32 4.16 -0.99 11.18
CA LEU A 32 5.10 -1.32 12.26
C LEU A 32 6.25 -0.30 12.32
N PHE A 33 6.76 0.09 11.17
CA PHE A 33 7.80 1.12 11.08
C PHE A 33 7.32 2.45 11.66
N ALA A 34 6.07 2.83 11.36
CA ALA A 34 5.47 4.04 11.90
C ALA A 34 5.33 3.99 13.43
N LEU A 35 5.02 2.81 13.98
CA LEU A 35 4.89 2.62 15.42
C LEU A 35 6.24 2.60 16.13
N GLU A 36 7.22 1.91 15.55
CA GLU A 36 8.53 1.71 16.17
C GLU A 36 9.48 2.87 15.96
N GLN A 37 9.40 3.53 14.81
CA GLN A 37 10.30 4.62 14.43
C GLN A 37 9.51 5.80 13.85
N PRO A 38 8.65 6.43 14.66
CA PRO A 38 7.77 7.50 14.17
C PRO A 38 8.53 8.69 13.58
N GLY A 39 9.69 9.02 14.11
CA GLY A 39 10.53 10.11 13.58
C GLY A 39 11.01 9.83 12.17
N LEU A 40 11.47 8.60 11.91
CA LEU A 40 11.90 8.20 10.57
C LEU A 40 10.71 8.10 9.61
N TYR A 41 9.58 7.61 10.08
CA TYR A 41 8.36 7.56 9.28
C TYR A 41 7.96 8.97 8.84
N GLN A 42 7.95 9.93 9.75
CA GLN A 42 7.62 11.31 9.44
C GLN A 42 8.58 11.92 8.42
N LEU A 43 9.88 11.65 8.60
CA LEU A 43 10.89 12.12 7.66
C LEU A 43 10.70 11.55 6.26
N LEU A 44 10.34 10.28 6.17
CA LEU A 44 10.25 9.57 4.91
C LEU A 44 8.92 9.80 4.18
N PHE A 45 7.82 9.76 4.89
CA PHE A 45 6.49 9.74 4.30
C PHE A 45 5.67 11.01 4.50
N LEU A 46 5.93 11.78 5.55
CA LEU A 46 5.12 12.97 5.86
C LEU A 46 5.82 14.28 5.50
N ARG A 47 6.97 14.17 4.86
CA ARG A 47 7.72 15.34 4.42
C ARG A 47 7.03 15.98 3.22
N GLU A 48 6.93 17.30 3.22
CA GLU A 48 6.46 18.03 2.07
C GLU A 48 7.36 17.77 0.86
N ASN A 49 6.76 17.42 -0.25
CA ASN A 49 7.47 17.21 -1.50
C ASN A 49 7.04 18.28 -2.50
N ARG A 50 7.84 19.32 -2.61
CA ARG A 50 7.54 20.47 -3.47
C ARG A 50 7.54 20.15 -4.96
N GLY A 51 8.19 19.06 -5.35
CA GLY A 51 8.22 18.62 -6.73
C GLY A 51 7.05 17.71 -7.10
N ALA A 52 6.34 17.18 -6.11
CA ALA A 52 5.24 16.25 -6.34
C ALA A 52 3.93 17.01 -6.50
N VAL A 53 3.38 16.97 -7.71
CA VAL A 53 2.07 17.55 -8.03
C VAL A 53 1.03 16.46 -8.15
N ARG A 54 1.45 15.25 -8.53
CA ARG A 54 0.56 14.12 -8.78
C ARG A 54 0.87 12.98 -7.82
N PHE A 55 -0.15 12.16 -7.54
CA PHE A 55 0.01 10.98 -6.69
C PHE A 55 1.06 10.01 -7.25
N ASP A 56 1.19 9.90 -8.56
CA ASP A 56 2.22 9.08 -9.20
C ASP A 56 3.63 9.46 -8.75
N ASP A 57 3.87 10.76 -8.55
CA ASP A 57 5.18 11.24 -8.09
C ASP A 57 5.46 10.77 -6.66
N VAL A 58 4.44 10.68 -5.84
CA VAL A 58 4.55 10.15 -4.47
C VAL A 58 4.87 8.67 -4.50
N LEU A 59 4.14 7.91 -5.32
CA LEU A 59 4.35 6.47 -5.44
C LEU A 59 5.71 6.10 -6.04
N SER A 60 6.26 6.94 -6.92
CA SER A 60 7.55 6.68 -7.53
C SER A 60 8.67 6.61 -6.49
N GLU A 61 8.50 7.22 -5.33
CA GLU A 61 9.47 7.14 -4.23
C GLU A 61 9.56 5.76 -3.59
N LEU A 62 8.56 4.92 -3.79
CA LEU A 62 8.60 3.52 -3.35
C LEU A 62 9.48 2.66 -4.25
N GLY A 63 9.79 3.14 -5.46
CA GLY A 63 10.66 2.45 -6.39
C GLY A 63 10.18 1.06 -6.74
N GLU A 64 11.06 0.08 -6.63
CA GLU A 64 10.77 -1.30 -7.00
C GLU A 64 9.74 -1.96 -6.09
N THR A 65 9.57 -1.49 -4.87
CA THR A 65 8.60 -2.05 -3.93
C THR A 65 7.18 -1.99 -4.49
N ALA A 66 6.80 -0.83 -5.03
CA ALA A 66 5.48 -0.67 -5.65
C ALA A 66 5.32 -1.60 -6.85
N GLU A 67 6.35 -1.69 -7.69
CA GLU A 67 6.31 -2.54 -8.88
C GLU A 67 6.17 -4.02 -8.53
N VAL A 68 6.91 -4.49 -7.54
CA VAL A 68 6.79 -5.88 -7.08
C VAL A 68 5.37 -6.18 -6.58
N CYS A 69 4.78 -5.26 -5.84
CA CYS A 69 3.41 -5.42 -5.34
C CYS A 69 2.39 -5.46 -6.48
N ILE A 70 2.51 -4.54 -7.44
CA ILE A 70 1.59 -4.48 -8.58
C ILE A 70 1.70 -5.76 -9.42
N GLN A 71 2.91 -6.22 -9.70
CA GLN A 71 3.11 -7.47 -10.46
C GLN A 71 2.53 -8.67 -9.73
N ALA A 72 2.70 -8.74 -8.41
CA ALA A 72 2.15 -9.82 -7.61
C ALA A 72 0.62 -9.82 -7.66
N ILE A 73 -0.01 -8.66 -7.59
CA ILE A 73 -1.47 -8.54 -7.68
C ILE A 73 -1.96 -8.99 -9.06
N CYS A 74 -1.29 -8.58 -10.14
CA CYS A 74 -1.60 -9.06 -11.48
C CYS A 74 -1.57 -10.58 -11.56
N ARG A 75 -0.47 -11.16 -11.12
CA ARG A 75 -0.20 -12.60 -11.23
C ARG A 75 -1.17 -13.42 -10.37
N ASP A 76 -1.35 -13.03 -9.11
CA ASP A 76 -2.06 -13.86 -8.15
C ASP A 76 -3.57 -13.72 -8.25
N TYR A 77 -4.07 -12.61 -8.79
CA TYR A 77 -5.50 -12.35 -8.84
C TYR A 77 -6.05 -12.17 -10.25
N GLY A 78 -5.20 -12.33 -11.25
CA GLY A 78 -5.65 -12.29 -12.65
C GLY A 78 -6.17 -10.93 -13.12
N LEU A 79 -5.63 -9.86 -12.57
CA LEU A 79 -6.01 -8.49 -12.94
C LEU A 79 -5.06 -7.92 -13.99
N SER A 80 -5.58 -7.02 -14.83
CA SER A 80 -4.74 -6.21 -15.71
C SER A 80 -3.82 -5.34 -14.88
N ARG A 81 -2.73 -4.86 -15.49
CA ARG A 81 -1.80 -3.97 -14.80
C ARG A 81 -2.50 -2.71 -14.30
N GLU A 82 -3.37 -2.13 -15.10
CA GLU A 82 -4.12 -0.93 -14.73
C GLU A 82 -4.99 -1.16 -13.49
N LYS A 83 -5.72 -2.27 -13.47
CA LYS A 83 -6.57 -2.61 -12.31
C LYS A 83 -5.77 -2.98 -11.08
N ALA A 84 -4.70 -3.73 -11.26
CA ALA A 84 -3.79 -4.08 -10.16
C ALA A 84 -3.16 -2.83 -9.55
N ARG A 85 -2.77 -1.87 -10.38
CA ARG A 85 -2.24 -0.59 -9.93
C ARG A 85 -3.27 0.19 -9.13
N GLY A 86 -4.51 0.23 -9.59
CA GLY A 86 -5.61 0.88 -8.87
C GLY A 86 -5.85 0.27 -7.50
N VAL A 87 -5.84 -1.07 -7.41
CA VAL A 87 -5.94 -1.78 -6.14
C VAL A 87 -4.79 -1.38 -5.21
N PHE A 88 -3.56 -1.42 -5.74
CA PHE A 88 -2.38 -1.06 -4.95
C PHE A 88 -2.46 0.38 -4.44
N GLU A 89 -2.80 1.34 -5.29
CA GLU A 89 -2.88 2.75 -4.92
C GLU A 89 -3.88 2.99 -3.80
N ASN A 90 -5.07 2.39 -3.89
CA ASN A 90 -6.09 2.56 -2.87
C ASN A 90 -5.71 1.93 -1.55
N VAL A 91 -5.13 0.75 -1.58
CA VAL A 91 -4.65 0.09 -0.36
C VAL A 91 -3.47 0.86 0.24
N TRP A 92 -2.60 1.40 -0.61
CA TRP A 92 -1.48 2.23 -0.17
C TRP A 92 -1.97 3.48 0.59
N ILE A 93 -2.97 4.19 0.02
CA ILE A 93 -3.53 5.37 0.68
C ILE A 93 -4.10 4.99 2.05
N TYR A 94 -4.82 3.88 2.13
CA TYR A 94 -5.36 3.37 3.38
C TYR A 94 -4.25 3.07 4.39
N THR A 95 -3.23 2.33 3.96
CA THR A 95 -2.08 1.96 4.79
C THR A 95 -1.34 3.19 5.29
N PHE A 96 -1.15 4.17 4.41
CA PHE A 96 -0.53 5.45 4.74
C PHE A 96 -1.32 6.17 5.82
N GLY A 97 -2.66 6.15 5.72
CA GLY A 97 -3.53 6.75 6.73
C GLY A 97 -3.35 6.09 8.09
N VAL A 98 -3.36 4.76 8.15
CA VAL A 98 -3.15 4.00 9.39
C VAL A 98 -1.77 4.32 9.97
N GLY A 99 -0.73 4.26 9.15
CA GLY A 99 0.64 4.57 9.59
C GLY A 99 0.78 5.99 10.12
N THR A 100 0.13 6.95 9.47
CA THR A 100 0.17 8.35 9.89
C THR A 100 -0.50 8.55 11.25
N LEU A 101 -1.66 7.92 11.46
CA LEU A 101 -2.33 7.96 12.76
C LEU A 101 -1.40 7.46 13.88
N CYS A 102 -0.69 6.36 13.62
CA CYS A 102 0.26 5.78 14.56
C CYS A 102 1.48 6.68 14.78
N ALA A 103 2.08 7.16 13.70
CA ALA A 103 3.30 7.97 13.76
C ALA A 103 3.07 9.32 14.45
N ARG A 104 1.87 9.87 14.31
CA ARG A 104 1.50 11.13 14.95
C ARG A 104 1.02 10.94 16.38
N GLY A 105 1.00 9.72 16.88
CA GLY A 105 0.57 9.43 18.25
C GLY A 105 -0.93 9.65 18.49
N MET A 106 -1.72 9.66 17.43
CA MET A 106 -3.16 9.87 17.54
C MET A 106 -3.87 8.63 18.07
N CYS A 107 -3.36 7.45 17.73
CA CYS A 107 -3.85 6.19 18.24
C CYS A 107 -2.79 5.10 18.04
N ARG A 108 -3.04 3.94 18.63
CA ARG A 108 -2.19 2.76 18.42
C ARG A 108 -3.09 1.60 18.05
N PHE A 109 -2.59 0.76 17.16
CA PHE A 109 -3.25 -0.48 16.78
C PHE A 109 -2.35 -1.66 17.13
N SER A 110 -2.95 -2.78 17.54
CA SER A 110 -2.21 -4.03 17.68
C SER A 110 -1.87 -4.56 16.28
N GLN A 111 -0.88 -5.44 16.21
CA GLN A 111 -0.52 -6.08 14.96
C GLN A 111 -1.71 -6.84 14.35
N GLU A 112 -2.50 -7.50 15.19
CA GLU A 112 -3.70 -8.21 14.76
C GLU A 112 -4.75 -7.27 14.16
N GLU A 113 -4.97 -6.12 14.80
CA GLU A 113 -5.89 -5.10 14.28
C GLU A 113 -5.42 -4.56 12.91
N VAL A 114 -4.12 -4.26 12.78
CA VAL A 114 -3.55 -3.78 11.51
C VAL A 114 -3.74 -4.83 10.41
N GLU A 115 -3.43 -6.09 10.72
CA GLU A 115 -3.60 -7.18 9.75
C GLU A 115 -5.04 -7.28 9.26
N LYS A 116 -5.99 -7.23 10.18
CA LYS A 116 -7.40 -7.29 9.84
C LYS A 116 -7.85 -6.10 8.99
N MET A 117 -7.41 -4.90 9.36
CA MET A 117 -7.74 -3.68 8.63
C MET A 117 -7.21 -3.70 7.20
N LEU A 118 -5.95 -4.07 7.03
CA LEU A 118 -5.34 -4.14 5.70
C LEU A 118 -5.95 -5.24 4.84
N SER A 119 -6.24 -6.39 5.43
CA SER A 119 -6.89 -7.50 4.72
C SER A 119 -8.29 -7.09 4.24
N THR A 120 -9.05 -6.41 5.08
CA THR A 120 -10.39 -5.93 4.72
C THR A 120 -10.33 -4.92 3.56
N ALA A 121 -9.43 -3.96 3.65
CA ALA A 121 -9.27 -2.94 2.60
C ALA A 121 -8.86 -3.59 1.27
N PHE A 122 -7.91 -4.52 1.31
CA PHE A 122 -7.45 -5.20 0.10
C PHE A 122 -8.55 -6.04 -0.54
N ARG A 123 -9.26 -6.82 0.27
CA ARG A 123 -10.36 -7.66 -0.24
C ARG A 123 -11.46 -6.81 -0.87
N ALA A 124 -11.79 -5.68 -0.25
CA ALA A 124 -12.80 -4.77 -0.80
C ALA A 124 -12.38 -4.24 -2.17
N MET A 125 -11.11 -3.83 -2.30
CA MET A 125 -10.61 -3.33 -3.59
C MET A 125 -10.55 -4.42 -4.66
N LEU A 126 -10.18 -5.66 -4.29
CA LEU A 126 -10.20 -6.78 -5.22
C LEU A 126 -11.60 -7.10 -5.70
N LEU A 127 -12.56 -7.15 -4.79
CA LEU A 127 -13.95 -7.41 -5.13
C LEU A 127 -14.48 -6.35 -6.10
N LEU A 128 -14.16 -5.10 -5.85
CA LEU A 128 -14.56 -4.00 -6.74
C LEU A 128 -13.93 -4.14 -8.13
N ALA A 129 -12.64 -4.44 -8.20
CA ALA A 129 -11.94 -4.60 -9.46
C ALA A 129 -12.54 -5.73 -10.30
N HIS A 130 -12.86 -6.86 -9.69
CA HIS A 130 -13.50 -7.98 -10.38
C HIS A 130 -14.95 -7.68 -10.77
N ALA A 131 -15.68 -6.95 -9.94
CA ALA A 131 -17.03 -6.54 -10.25
C ALA A 131 -17.07 -5.59 -11.45
N ASP A 132 -16.10 -4.67 -11.53
CA ASP A 132 -15.98 -3.76 -12.67
C ASP A 132 -15.67 -4.52 -13.95
N ASP A 133 -14.82 -5.55 -13.91
CA ASP A 133 -14.56 -6.43 -15.05
C ASP A 133 -15.85 -7.10 -15.52
N ALA A 134 -16.61 -7.66 -14.62
CA ALA A 134 -17.87 -8.33 -14.93
C ALA A 134 -18.90 -7.34 -15.49
N ALA A 135 -18.97 -6.13 -14.97
CA ALA A 135 -19.87 -5.09 -15.43
C ALA A 135 -19.50 -4.61 -16.84
N GLU A 136 -18.21 -4.43 -17.11
CA GLU A 136 -17.72 -4.06 -18.45
C GLU A 136 -18.06 -5.12 -19.48
N ASP A 137 -17.91 -6.41 -19.14
CA ASP A 137 -18.24 -7.52 -20.02
C ASP A 137 -19.75 -7.67 -20.23
N ALA A 138 -20.55 -7.37 -19.21
CA ALA A 138 -22.00 -7.54 -19.26
C ALA A 138 -22.72 -6.34 -19.89
N SER A 139 -22.39 -5.11 -19.48
CA SER A 139 -23.04 -3.89 -19.98
C SER A 139 -22.24 -2.64 -19.58
N PRO A 140 -21.51 -2.04 -20.53
CA PRO A 140 -20.75 -0.82 -20.26
C PRO A 140 -21.62 0.38 -19.85
N GLU A 141 -22.90 0.33 -20.11
CA GLU A 141 -23.82 1.43 -19.87
C GLU A 141 -24.30 1.54 -18.42
N LEU A 142 -23.95 0.56 -17.57
CA LEU A 142 -24.37 0.51 -16.18
C LEU A 142 -23.45 1.25 -15.22
N ILE A 143 -22.36 1.83 -15.71
CA ILE A 143 -21.44 2.61 -14.91
C ILE A 143 -21.89 4.05 -14.89
N PRO A 144 -22.31 4.59 -13.72
CA PRO A 144 -22.71 6.00 -13.63
C PRO A 144 -21.54 6.94 -13.82
#